data_1cf4b7afa4002c760ad0c33fb91edbbd
#
_entry.id   1cf4b7afa4002c760ad0c33fb91edbbd
#
_cell.length_a   1.000
_cell.length_b   1.000
_cell.length_c   1.000
_cell.angle_alpha   90.00
_cell.angle_beta   90.00
_cell.angle_gamma   90.00
#
_symmetry.space_group_name_H-M   'P 1'
#
loop_
_entity.id
_entity.type
_entity.pdbx_description
1 polymer ?
#
loop_
_entity_poly.entity_id
_entity_poly.type
_entity_poly.pdbx_seq_one_letter_code
_entity_poly.pdbx_strand_id
1 'polypeptide(L)'
;MTCFFPQFSDKIKKIDINDGEIMKRYEAIYQDLEHRIRTNYYHEHEILPSEKELQAIYQASRDTVRKALNLLTNAGYIQKMQGKGSIVLDRGQLNFPVSGLTSYRELVDAQGFKSKTKIISLNKIEIDKGLAQVTGFPQGALAWKLVRCRIIDDIPAVIDKDYLLLDIVPSLTPTIAENSIYEYFEQALKLDISYAYKEITIEPVGATEKKYLDLGQDLQIVSVKSQVFLGDSRQFQYTDSRHKLSKFRFVDFARRKPNGAI
;
A
#
# COMPACT_ATOMS: atom_id res chain seq x y z
N MET A 1 -8.01 21.49 -38.94
CA MET A 1 -7.60 20.17 -38.41
C MET A 1 -8.38 19.96 -37.10
N THR A 2 -9.51 19.28 -37.20
CA THR A 2 -10.52 19.14 -36.13
C THR A 2 -10.08 17.94 -35.30
N CYS A 3 -9.63 18.17 -34.06
CA CYS A 3 -9.31 17.09 -33.13
C CYS A 3 -10.61 16.37 -32.73
N PHE A 4 -10.72 15.13 -33.12
CA PHE A 4 -11.76 14.18 -32.75
C PHE A 4 -11.55 13.79 -31.29
N PHE A 5 -12.35 14.33 -30.37
CA PHE A 5 -12.49 13.82 -29.03
C PHE A 5 -13.42 12.62 -29.06
N PRO A 6 -13.02 11.42 -28.60
CA PRO A 6 -13.96 10.32 -28.45
C PRO A 6 -14.97 10.68 -27.35
N GLN A 7 -16.22 10.34 -27.61
CA GLN A 7 -17.39 10.60 -26.76
C GLN A 7 -17.16 10.09 -25.32
N PHE A 8 -17.07 11.03 -24.39
CA PHE A 8 -16.85 10.82 -22.94
C PHE A 8 -18.10 10.31 -22.19
N SER A 9 -19.12 9.77 -22.93
CA SER A 9 -20.48 9.61 -22.39
C SER A 9 -20.79 8.25 -21.72
N ASP A 10 -20.03 7.18 -21.95
CA ASP A 10 -20.50 5.85 -21.55
C ASP A 10 -19.50 5.08 -20.68
N LYS A 11 -19.39 5.41 -19.42
CA LYS A 11 -19.02 4.53 -18.29
C LYS A 11 -18.70 5.27 -17.00
N ILE A 12 -19.29 6.42 -16.74
CA ILE A 12 -19.24 6.99 -15.40
C ILE A 12 -20.32 6.30 -14.58
N LYS A 13 -19.99 5.24 -13.83
CA LYS A 13 -20.81 4.81 -12.72
C LYS A 13 -20.89 6.01 -11.78
N LYS A 14 -22.13 6.52 -11.55
CA LYS A 14 -22.40 7.44 -10.44
C LYS A 14 -21.81 6.81 -9.20
N ILE A 15 -20.91 7.54 -8.54
CA ILE A 15 -20.50 7.17 -7.19
C ILE A 15 -21.71 7.47 -6.32
N ASP A 16 -22.52 6.44 -6.05
CA ASP A 16 -23.60 6.51 -5.07
C ASP A 16 -22.93 6.59 -3.69
N ILE A 17 -22.91 7.81 -3.17
CA ILE A 17 -22.49 8.10 -1.79
C ILE A 17 -23.70 7.79 -0.91
N ASN A 18 -23.89 6.51 -0.62
CA ASN A 18 -24.75 6.03 0.46
C ASN A 18 -24.01 4.88 1.12
N ASP A 19 -23.39 5.17 2.26
CA ASP A 19 -23.55 4.54 3.57
C ASP A 19 -22.35 4.83 4.45
N GLY A 20 -22.61 5.55 5.53
CA GLY A 20 -22.02 5.32 6.85
C GLY A 20 -20.63 5.88 7.19
N GLU A 21 -19.74 6.18 6.24
CA GLU A 21 -18.50 6.91 6.47
C GLU A 21 -18.44 8.15 5.60
N ILE A 22 -18.32 9.32 6.20
CA ILE A 22 -18.21 10.61 5.50
C ILE A 22 -16.80 10.70 4.91
N MET A 23 -16.54 9.93 3.85
CA MET A 23 -15.37 10.16 3.02
C MET A 23 -15.50 11.54 2.39
N LYS A 24 -14.56 12.44 2.69
CA LYS A 24 -14.61 13.79 2.15
C LYS A 24 -14.59 13.73 0.62
N ARG A 25 -15.49 14.42 -0.05
CA ARG A 25 -15.71 14.37 -1.51
C ARG A 25 -14.41 14.52 -2.34
N TYR A 26 -13.42 15.26 -1.85
CA TYR A 26 -12.12 15.40 -2.52
C TYR A 26 -11.26 14.12 -2.42
N GLU A 27 -11.44 13.32 -1.38
CA GLU A 27 -10.76 12.03 -1.19
C GLU A 27 -11.29 10.99 -2.18
N ALA A 28 -12.61 10.95 -2.39
CA ALA A 28 -13.23 10.08 -3.40
C ALA A 28 -12.73 10.43 -4.83
N ILE A 29 -12.62 11.72 -5.16
CA ILE A 29 -12.06 12.17 -6.45
C ILE A 29 -10.59 11.78 -6.57
N TYR A 30 -9.81 11.93 -5.49
CA TYR A 30 -8.42 11.51 -5.44
C TYR A 30 -8.28 10.03 -5.73
N GLN A 31 -9.04 9.18 -5.04
CA GLN A 31 -9.00 7.72 -5.21
C GLN A 31 -9.39 7.28 -6.61
N ASP A 32 -10.44 7.86 -7.20
CA ASP A 32 -10.85 7.52 -8.57
C ASP A 32 -9.80 7.92 -9.60
N LEU A 33 -9.24 9.13 -9.51
CA LEU A 33 -8.17 9.57 -10.41
C LEU A 33 -6.88 8.78 -10.21
N GLU A 34 -6.51 8.47 -8.96
CA GLU A 34 -5.39 7.59 -8.63
C GLU A 34 -5.57 6.23 -9.28
N HIS A 35 -6.72 5.59 -9.07
CA HIS A 35 -7.04 4.30 -9.66
C HIS A 35 -6.95 4.33 -11.19
N ARG A 36 -7.48 5.35 -11.86
CA ARG A 36 -7.41 5.51 -13.32
C ARG A 36 -5.99 5.66 -13.83
N ILE A 37 -5.13 6.39 -13.12
CA ILE A 37 -3.71 6.51 -13.46
C ILE A 37 -3.01 5.16 -13.27
N ARG A 38 -3.27 4.45 -12.16
CA ARG A 38 -2.66 3.15 -11.86
C ARG A 38 -3.07 2.04 -12.83
N THR A 39 -4.29 2.07 -13.33
CA THR A 39 -4.82 1.12 -14.32
C THR A 39 -4.50 1.53 -15.76
N ASN A 40 -3.64 2.51 -15.97
CA ASN A 40 -3.28 3.05 -17.29
C ASN A 40 -4.49 3.55 -18.11
N TYR A 41 -5.59 3.95 -17.47
CA TYR A 41 -6.65 4.67 -18.15
C TYR A 41 -6.18 6.05 -18.60
N TYR A 42 -5.39 6.74 -17.73
CA TYR A 42 -4.57 7.90 -18.11
C TYR A 42 -3.12 7.43 -18.21
N HIS A 43 -2.54 7.58 -19.40
CA HIS A 43 -1.17 7.15 -19.67
C HIS A 43 -0.13 8.14 -19.14
N GLU A 44 1.09 7.67 -18.99
CA GLU A 44 2.25 8.51 -18.68
C GLU A 44 2.38 9.65 -19.71
N HIS A 45 2.72 10.83 -19.19
CA HIS A 45 2.83 12.08 -19.95
C HIS A 45 1.50 12.59 -20.54
N GLU A 46 0.39 11.92 -20.32
CA GLU A 46 -0.94 12.40 -20.70
C GLU A 46 -1.37 13.56 -19.80
N ILE A 47 -2.13 14.50 -20.38
CA ILE A 47 -2.70 15.62 -19.65
C ILE A 47 -4.07 15.21 -19.13
N LEU A 48 -4.26 15.28 -17.82
CA LEU A 48 -5.57 15.09 -17.21
C LEU A 48 -6.57 16.14 -17.69
N PRO A 49 -7.87 15.84 -17.65
CA PRO A 49 -8.90 16.85 -17.88
C PRO A 49 -8.68 18.10 -17.02
N SER A 50 -8.99 19.26 -17.57
CA SER A 50 -8.86 20.53 -16.85
C SER A 50 -9.67 20.59 -15.57
N GLU A 51 -9.34 21.49 -14.63
CA GLU A 51 -10.12 21.69 -13.41
C GLU A 51 -11.62 21.89 -13.72
N LYS A 52 -11.95 22.60 -14.82
CA LYS A 52 -13.34 22.85 -15.24
C LYS A 52 -14.04 21.58 -15.73
N GLU A 53 -13.34 20.75 -16.50
CA GLU A 53 -13.88 19.46 -16.97
C GLU A 53 -14.06 18.49 -15.81
N LEU A 54 -13.08 18.42 -14.88
CA LEU A 54 -13.19 17.60 -13.69
C LEU A 54 -14.34 18.05 -12.77
N GLN A 55 -14.60 19.37 -12.65
CA GLN A 55 -15.79 19.88 -11.94
C GLN A 55 -17.09 19.34 -12.56
N ALA A 56 -17.17 19.32 -13.89
CA ALA A 56 -18.35 18.80 -14.61
C ALA A 56 -18.46 17.27 -14.44
N ILE A 57 -17.34 16.54 -14.59
CA ILE A 57 -17.30 15.07 -14.46
C ILE A 57 -17.73 14.63 -13.05
N TYR A 58 -17.16 15.24 -12.01
CA TYR A 58 -17.42 14.84 -10.62
C TYR A 58 -18.56 15.64 -9.95
N GLN A 59 -19.19 16.57 -10.67
CA GLN A 59 -20.21 17.48 -10.12
C GLN A 59 -19.77 18.11 -8.80
N ALA A 60 -18.50 18.55 -8.74
CA ALA A 60 -17.85 19.04 -7.54
C ALA A 60 -17.40 20.50 -7.68
N SER A 61 -17.27 21.17 -6.53
CA SER A 61 -16.76 22.56 -6.51
C SER A 61 -15.30 22.62 -6.98
N ARG A 62 -14.88 23.79 -7.46
CA ARG A 62 -13.49 24.04 -7.87
C ARG A 62 -12.50 23.71 -6.75
N ASP A 63 -12.82 24.10 -5.51
CA ASP A 63 -11.94 23.86 -4.37
C ASP A 63 -11.81 22.37 -4.03
N THR A 64 -12.90 21.60 -4.17
CA THR A 64 -12.90 20.16 -3.99
C THR A 64 -11.99 19.48 -5.01
N VAL A 65 -12.11 19.83 -6.30
CA VAL A 65 -11.26 19.30 -7.37
C VAL A 65 -9.79 19.71 -7.14
N ARG A 66 -9.53 20.96 -6.77
CA ARG A 66 -8.15 21.44 -6.49
C ARG A 66 -7.51 20.70 -5.33
N LYS A 67 -8.27 20.39 -4.27
CA LYS A 67 -7.76 19.59 -3.13
C LYS A 67 -7.36 18.18 -3.61
N ALA A 68 -8.21 17.50 -4.37
CA ALA A 68 -7.90 16.18 -4.94
C ALA A 68 -6.64 16.22 -5.84
N LEU A 69 -6.56 17.18 -6.76
CA LEU A 69 -5.38 17.37 -7.61
C LEU A 69 -4.10 17.72 -6.82
N ASN A 70 -4.22 18.43 -5.71
CA ASN A 70 -3.08 18.69 -4.83
C ASN A 70 -2.60 17.41 -4.13
N LEU A 71 -3.52 16.54 -3.69
CA LEU A 71 -3.16 15.23 -3.14
C LEU A 71 -2.44 14.38 -4.19
N LEU A 72 -2.96 14.30 -5.43
CA LEU A 72 -2.29 13.59 -6.53
C LEU A 72 -0.89 14.18 -6.83
N THR A 73 -0.77 15.51 -6.77
CA THR A 73 0.52 16.19 -6.98
C THR A 73 1.51 15.86 -5.86
N ASN A 74 1.07 15.88 -4.60
CA ASN A 74 1.92 15.55 -3.44
C ASN A 74 2.31 14.07 -3.43
N ALA A 75 1.41 13.19 -3.84
CA ALA A 75 1.66 11.75 -3.98
C ALA A 75 2.47 11.40 -5.25
N GLY A 76 2.82 12.38 -6.10
CA GLY A 76 3.65 12.17 -7.28
C GLY A 76 2.95 11.49 -8.46
N TYR A 77 1.62 11.49 -8.49
CA TYR A 77 0.88 10.98 -9.65
C TYR A 77 0.87 11.94 -10.83
N ILE A 78 0.86 13.24 -10.52
CA ILE A 78 0.79 14.30 -11.53
C ILE A 78 1.75 15.45 -11.22
N GLN A 79 2.12 16.17 -12.26
CA GLN A 79 2.81 17.45 -12.18
C GLN A 79 1.93 18.55 -12.75
N LYS A 80 1.63 19.59 -11.97
CA LYS A 80 0.97 20.80 -12.46
C LYS A 80 1.96 21.63 -13.27
N MET A 81 1.60 21.93 -14.52
CA MET A 81 2.38 22.82 -15.39
C MET A 81 1.54 24.04 -15.74
N GLN A 82 2.10 25.23 -15.50
CA GLN A 82 1.42 26.48 -15.81
C GLN A 82 1.09 26.55 -17.31
N GLY A 83 -0.16 26.84 -17.64
CA GLY A 83 -0.66 26.93 -19.01
C GLY A 83 -0.89 25.60 -19.73
N LYS A 84 -0.44 24.47 -19.17
CA LYS A 84 -0.59 23.13 -19.80
C LYS A 84 -1.54 22.20 -19.06
N GLY A 85 -1.81 22.44 -17.77
CA GLY A 85 -2.65 21.57 -16.95
C GLY A 85 -1.86 20.61 -16.06
N SER A 86 -2.47 19.47 -15.73
CA SER A 86 -1.89 18.43 -14.87
C SER A 86 -1.42 17.25 -15.73
N ILE A 87 -0.12 17.01 -15.78
CA ILE A 87 0.49 15.93 -16.57
C ILE A 87 0.71 14.73 -15.66
N VAL A 88 0.33 13.53 -16.13
CA VAL A 88 0.58 12.25 -15.45
C VAL A 88 2.09 11.96 -15.49
N LEU A 89 2.64 11.63 -14.32
CA LEU A 89 4.06 11.30 -14.19
C LEU A 89 4.28 9.80 -14.39
N ASP A 90 5.44 9.47 -15.01
CA ASP A 90 5.95 8.10 -15.03
C ASP A 90 6.27 7.64 -13.60
N ARG A 91 5.64 6.55 -13.16
CA ARG A 91 5.91 5.93 -11.86
C ARG A 91 6.58 4.56 -11.98
N GLY A 92 6.81 4.10 -13.20
CA GLY A 92 7.36 2.76 -13.47
C GLY A 92 6.44 1.63 -12.99
N GLN A 93 6.51 0.49 -13.65
CA GLN A 93 5.79 -0.72 -13.22
C GLN A 93 6.50 -1.33 -11.98
N LEU A 94 5.74 -1.82 -11.01
CA LEU A 94 6.16 -2.47 -9.77
C LEU A 94 6.79 -1.54 -8.71
N ASN A 95 5.93 -0.87 -7.96
CA ASN A 95 6.37 -0.13 -6.78
C ASN A 95 5.76 -0.75 -5.52
N PHE A 96 6.60 -1.27 -4.62
CA PHE A 96 6.18 -1.46 -3.25
C PHE A 96 6.11 -0.08 -2.59
N PRO A 97 4.91 0.48 -2.29
CA PRO A 97 4.81 1.79 -1.66
C PRO A 97 5.32 1.67 -0.23
N VAL A 98 6.56 2.08 0.00
CA VAL A 98 7.13 2.11 1.35
C VAL A 98 6.56 3.30 2.13
N SER A 99 6.16 4.36 1.42
CA SER A 99 5.61 5.59 1.99
C SER A 99 4.14 5.52 2.42
N GLY A 100 3.44 4.39 2.25
CA GLY A 100 2.04 4.20 2.66
C GLY A 100 1.82 2.93 3.47
N LEU A 101 0.77 2.91 4.30
CA LEU A 101 0.23 1.69 4.92
C LEU A 101 -0.77 1.08 3.94
N THR A 102 -0.26 0.30 2.99
CA THR A 102 -1.09 -0.42 2.02
C THR A 102 -1.00 -1.90 2.34
N SER A 103 -2.13 -2.57 2.43
CA SER A 103 -2.16 -4.02 2.61
C SER A 103 -1.58 -4.73 1.37
N TYR A 104 -1.06 -5.93 1.57
CA TYR A 104 -0.55 -6.73 0.45
C TYR A 104 -1.63 -6.97 -0.62
N ARG A 105 -2.90 -7.16 -0.22
CA ARG A 105 -4.02 -7.36 -1.15
C ARG A 105 -4.30 -6.13 -1.98
N GLU A 106 -4.39 -4.96 -1.35
CA GLU A 106 -4.55 -3.68 -2.08
C GLU A 106 -3.40 -3.46 -3.06
N LEU A 107 -2.18 -3.85 -2.71
CA LEU A 107 -1.03 -3.79 -3.60
C LEU A 107 -1.21 -4.71 -4.82
N VAL A 108 -1.66 -5.95 -4.59
CA VAL A 108 -1.95 -6.92 -5.66
C VAL A 108 -3.04 -6.40 -6.59
N ASP A 109 -4.16 -5.95 -6.02
CA ASP A 109 -5.31 -5.46 -6.77
C ASP A 109 -4.95 -4.21 -7.58
N ALA A 110 -4.13 -3.35 -7.00
CA ALA A 110 -3.68 -2.13 -7.63
C ALA A 110 -2.68 -2.32 -8.78
N GLN A 111 -1.87 -3.38 -8.73
CA GLN A 111 -0.82 -3.65 -9.72
C GLN A 111 -1.21 -4.74 -10.71
N GLY A 112 -2.34 -5.44 -10.50
CA GLY A 112 -2.91 -6.40 -11.44
C GLY A 112 -2.12 -7.70 -11.62
N PHE A 113 -1.17 -8.03 -10.72
CA PHE A 113 -0.44 -9.29 -10.79
C PHE A 113 -1.21 -10.44 -10.12
N LYS A 114 -0.96 -11.66 -10.57
CA LYS A 114 -1.52 -12.85 -9.94
C LYS A 114 -0.75 -13.16 -8.67
N SER A 115 -1.46 -13.27 -7.55
CA SER A 115 -0.84 -13.59 -6.27
C SER A 115 -1.57 -14.68 -5.52
N LYS A 116 -0.78 -15.54 -4.85
CA LYS A 116 -1.25 -16.54 -3.90
C LYS A 116 -0.48 -16.41 -2.60
N THR A 117 -1.16 -16.63 -1.49
CA THR A 117 -0.55 -16.68 -0.15
C THR A 117 -0.53 -18.11 0.34
N LYS A 118 0.63 -18.58 0.80
CA LYS A 118 0.77 -19.90 1.44
C LYS A 118 1.21 -19.68 2.89
N ILE A 119 0.45 -20.19 3.84
CA ILE A 119 0.85 -20.18 5.25
C ILE A 119 1.96 -21.23 5.43
N ILE A 120 3.06 -20.80 6.03
CA ILE A 120 4.15 -21.67 6.44
C ILE A 120 3.93 -22.12 7.90
N SER A 121 3.58 -21.17 8.78
CA SER A 121 3.24 -21.45 10.17
C SER A 121 2.36 -20.36 10.76
N LEU A 122 1.52 -20.75 11.73
CA LEU A 122 0.69 -19.86 12.53
C LEU A 122 0.66 -20.41 13.96
N ASN A 123 1.31 -19.71 14.88
CA ASN A 123 1.47 -20.15 16.26
C ASN A 123 1.25 -18.99 17.24
N LYS A 124 0.77 -19.29 18.43
CA LYS A 124 0.82 -18.39 19.58
C LYS A 124 2.18 -18.55 20.24
N ILE A 125 2.82 -17.43 20.57
CA ILE A 125 4.11 -17.38 21.23
C ILE A 125 4.10 -16.37 22.37
N GLU A 126 5.02 -16.51 23.28
CA GLU A 126 5.39 -15.47 24.25
C GLU A 126 6.58 -14.69 23.69
N ILE A 127 6.57 -13.37 23.86
CA ILE A 127 7.66 -12.49 23.44
C ILE A 127 8.83 -12.61 24.42
N ASP A 128 9.87 -13.29 24.01
CA ASP A 128 11.11 -13.36 24.78
C ASP A 128 11.92 -12.06 24.68
N LYS A 129 13.03 -11.99 25.42
CA LYS A 129 13.92 -10.81 25.46
C LYS A 129 14.45 -10.42 24.06
N GLY A 130 14.79 -11.40 23.23
CA GLY A 130 15.32 -11.15 21.88
C GLY A 130 14.25 -10.59 20.94
N LEU A 131 13.05 -11.18 20.96
CA LEU A 131 11.91 -10.68 20.21
C LEU A 131 11.46 -9.30 20.69
N ALA A 132 11.49 -9.04 22.00
CA ALA A 132 11.16 -7.71 22.54
C ALA A 132 12.06 -6.61 21.96
N GLN A 133 13.36 -6.89 21.85
CA GLN A 133 14.33 -5.95 21.24
C GLN A 133 14.09 -5.70 19.76
N VAL A 134 13.66 -6.73 19.03
CA VAL A 134 13.45 -6.63 17.57
C VAL A 134 12.09 -6.02 17.24
N THR A 135 11.04 -6.44 17.95
CA THR A 135 9.65 -6.05 17.63
C THR A 135 9.21 -4.76 18.30
N GLY A 136 9.85 -4.38 19.42
CA GLY A 136 9.39 -3.30 20.30
C GLY A 136 8.24 -3.71 21.23
N PHE A 137 7.80 -4.97 21.19
CA PHE A 137 6.75 -5.48 22.07
C PHE A 137 7.25 -5.69 23.51
N PRO A 138 6.40 -5.58 24.53
CA PRO A 138 6.77 -5.91 25.89
C PRO A 138 7.22 -7.37 26.01
N GLN A 139 8.31 -7.62 26.76
CA GLN A 139 8.71 -8.97 27.12
C GLN A 139 7.60 -9.64 27.93
N GLY A 140 7.32 -10.92 27.66
CA GLY A 140 6.24 -11.69 28.28
C GLY A 140 4.87 -11.49 27.63
N ALA A 141 4.72 -10.55 26.69
CA ALA A 141 3.47 -10.38 25.96
C ALA A 141 3.18 -11.61 25.07
N LEU A 142 1.89 -11.97 24.95
CA LEU A 142 1.46 -13.04 24.05
C LEU A 142 1.21 -12.45 22.66
N ALA A 143 1.70 -13.13 21.63
CA ALA A 143 1.53 -12.74 20.25
C ALA A 143 1.27 -13.91 19.32
N TRP A 144 0.59 -13.66 18.21
CA TRP A 144 0.62 -14.54 17.04
C TRP A 144 1.94 -14.36 16.32
N LYS A 145 2.58 -15.46 15.97
CA LYS A 145 3.65 -15.53 14.97
C LYS A 145 3.11 -16.18 13.71
N LEU A 146 2.91 -15.41 12.68
CA LEU A 146 2.43 -15.84 11.38
C LEU A 146 3.56 -15.74 10.36
N VAL A 147 3.87 -16.83 9.69
CA VAL A 147 4.86 -16.86 8.60
C VAL A 147 4.16 -17.28 7.32
N ARG A 148 4.28 -16.44 6.27
CA ARG A 148 3.62 -16.64 4.99
C ARG A 148 4.61 -16.52 3.85
N CYS A 149 4.39 -17.30 2.78
CA CYS A 149 5.07 -17.13 1.51
C CYS A 149 4.11 -16.49 0.50
N ARG A 150 4.53 -15.38 -0.12
CA ARG A 150 3.81 -14.72 -1.20
C ARG A 150 4.35 -15.21 -2.54
N ILE A 151 3.48 -15.77 -3.33
CA ILE A 151 3.77 -16.29 -4.66
C ILE A 151 3.20 -15.31 -5.66
N ILE A 152 4.06 -14.67 -6.44
CA ILE A 152 3.71 -13.63 -7.42
C ILE A 152 4.02 -14.19 -8.81
N ASP A 153 3.00 -14.25 -9.68
CA ASP A 153 3.11 -14.84 -11.02
C ASP A 153 3.75 -16.25 -10.98
N ASP A 154 3.25 -17.07 -10.05
CA ASP A 154 3.69 -18.43 -9.76
C ASP A 154 5.14 -18.56 -9.22
N ILE A 155 5.81 -17.44 -8.90
CA ILE A 155 7.16 -17.42 -8.33
C ILE A 155 7.07 -17.06 -6.83
N PRO A 156 7.62 -17.90 -5.91
CA PRO A 156 7.79 -17.52 -4.51
C PRO A 156 8.73 -16.30 -4.39
N ALA A 157 8.17 -15.17 -3.98
CA ALA A 157 8.85 -13.86 -4.06
C ALA A 157 9.14 -13.22 -2.71
N VAL A 158 8.25 -13.44 -1.70
CA VAL A 158 8.35 -12.79 -0.40
C VAL A 158 8.03 -13.76 0.72
N ILE A 159 8.77 -13.67 1.83
CA ILE A 159 8.43 -14.28 3.12
C ILE A 159 8.02 -13.17 4.08
N ASP A 160 6.77 -13.17 4.50
CA ASP A 160 6.29 -12.30 5.58
C ASP A 160 6.37 -13.03 6.92
N LYS A 161 6.96 -12.38 7.92
CA LYS A 161 6.98 -12.81 9.32
C LYS A 161 6.25 -11.76 10.15
N ASP A 162 4.99 -12.02 10.45
CA ASP A 162 4.15 -11.12 11.22
C ASP A 162 4.12 -11.54 12.69
N TYR A 163 4.20 -10.55 13.58
CA TYR A 163 3.94 -10.69 15.01
C TYR A 163 2.78 -9.75 15.38
N LEU A 164 1.72 -10.29 15.99
CA LEU A 164 0.50 -9.57 16.28
C LEU A 164 0.14 -9.78 17.77
N LEU A 165 0.02 -8.70 18.54
CA LEU A 165 -0.32 -8.80 19.97
C LEU A 165 -1.70 -9.42 20.17
N LEU A 166 -1.78 -10.46 21.05
CA LEU A 166 -3.02 -11.20 21.29
C LEU A 166 -4.11 -10.37 21.98
N ASP A 167 -3.74 -9.39 22.78
CA ASP A 167 -4.69 -8.49 23.45
C ASP A 167 -5.44 -7.58 22.48
N ILE A 168 -4.86 -7.32 21.29
CA ILE A 168 -5.47 -6.51 20.24
C ILE A 168 -6.05 -7.39 19.13
N VAL A 169 -5.37 -8.50 18.78
CA VAL A 169 -5.80 -9.48 17.77
C VAL A 169 -6.11 -10.82 18.46
N PRO A 170 -7.28 -10.98 19.09
CA PRO A 170 -7.56 -12.13 19.97
C PRO A 170 -7.70 -13.45 19.21
N SER A 171 -8.04 -13.39 17.92
CA SER A 171 -8.23 -14.56 17.07
C SER A 171 -7.59 -14.36 15.70
N LEU A 172 -6.91 -15.40 15.23
CA LEU A 172 -6.36 -15.45 13.87
C LEU A 172 -6.44 -16.90 13.37
N THR A 173 -7.27 -17.13 12.38
CA THR A 173 -7.43 -18.46 11.76
C THR A 173 -6.61 -18.59 10.48
N PRO A 174 -6.30 -19.81 10.03
CA PRO A 174 -5.66 -20.00 8.72
C PRO A 174 -6.42 -19.31 7.58
N THR A 175 -7.75 -19.38 7.56
CA THR A 175 -8.58 -18.73 6.53
C THR A 175 -8.39 -17.22 6.51
N ILE A 176 -8.32 -16.56 7.68
CA ILE A 176 -8.04 -15.11 7.77
C ILE A 176 -6.62 -14.82 7.29
N ALA A 177 -5.64 -15.65 7.70
CA ALA A 177 -4.23 -15.45 7.39
C ALA A 177 -3.89 -15.67 5.90
N GLU A 178 -4.62 -16.53 5.18
CA GLU A 178 -4.49 -16.74 3.73
C GLU A 178 -5.07 -15.57 2.92
N ASN A 179 -6.07 -14.90 3.47
CA ASN A 179 -6.70 -13.73 2.87
C ASN A 179 -6.01 -12.43 3.33
N SER A 180 -6.76 -11.34 3.42
CA SER A 180 -6.26 -10.06 3.91
C SER A 180 -6.41 -9.95 5.43
N ILE A 181 -5.28 -9.98 6.15
CA ILE A 181 -5.31 -9.72 7.61
C ILE A 181 -5.73 -8.28 7.91
N TYR A 182 -5.43 -7.32 7.02
CA TYR A 182 -5.85 -5.92 7.19
C TYR A 182 -7.36 -5.76 7.05
N GLU A 183 -7.99 -6.44 6.10
CA GLU A 183 -9.46 -6.48 5.98
C GLU A 183 -10.09 -7.01 7.28
N TYR A 184 -9.52 -8.05 7.88
CA TYR A 184 -9.96 -8.56 9.18
C TYR A 184 -9.77 -7.53 10.30
N PHE A 185 -8.61 -6.85 10.34
CA PHE A 185 -8.34 -5.83 11.36
C PHE A 185 -9.33 -4.66 11.27
N GLU A 186 -9.58 -4.16 10.08
CA GLU A 186 -10.43 -2.99 9.86
C GLU A 186 -11.92 -3.33 9.92
N GLN A 187 -12.35 -4.41 9.26
CA GLN A 187 -13.76 -4.72 9.13
C GLN A 187 -14.33 -5.51 10.30
N ALA A 188 -13.61 -6.54 10.79
CA ALA A 188 -14.08 -7.38 11.87
C ALA A 188 -13.69 -6.85 13.26
N LEU A 189 -12.42 -6.43 13.44
CA LEU A 189 -11.93 -5.93 14.72
C LEU A 189 -12.13 -4.42 14.90
N LYS A 190 -12.47 -3.69 13.82
CA LYS A 190 -12.66 -2.22 13.82
C LYS A 190 -11.45 -1.46 14.36
N LEU A 191 -10.24 -1.95 14.06
CA LEU A 191 -9.01 -1.28 14.46
C LEU A 191 -8.79 -0.03 13.63
N ASP A 192 -8.50 1.08 14.28
CA ASP A 192 -8.06 2.34 13.65
C ASP A 192 -6.55 2.29 13.39
N ILE A 193 -6.15 1.70 12.27
CA ILE A 193 -4.74 1.58 11.89
C ILE A 193 -4.27 2.93 11.35
N SER A 194 -3.28 3.55 12.00
CA SER A 194 -2.94 4.95 11.76
C SER A 194 -1.60 5.16 11.06
N TYR A 195 -0.52 4.62 11.58
CA TYR A 195 0.82 4.83 11.02
C TYR A 195 1.77 3.65 11.26
N ALA A 196 2.87 3.63 10.52
CA ALA A 196 3.94 2.68 10.73
C ALA A 196 5.32 3.34 10.61
N TYR A 197 6.26 2.84 11.39
CA TYR A 197 7.69 3.03 11.11
C TYR A 197 8.17 1.88 10.24
N LYS A 198 8.86 2.20 9.14
CA LYS A 198 9.41 1.22 8.22
C LYS A 198 10.91 1.40 8.09
N GLU A 199 11.63 0.29 8.13
CA GLU A 199 13.06 0.21 7.87
C GLU A 199 13.32 -0.78 6.75
N ILE A 200 14.19 -0.40 5.79
CA ILE A 200 14.59 -1.27 4.68
C ILE A 200 16.08 -1.57 4.86
N THR A 201 16.42 -2.85 4.94
CA THR A 201 17.78 -3.32 5.08
C THR A 201 18.09 -4.44 4.09
N ILE A 202 19.37 -4.68 3.84
CA ILE A 202 19.84 -5.86 3.12
C ILE A 202 20.40 -6.81 4.17
N GLU A 203 19.87 -8.02 4.21
CA GLU A 203 20.22 -9.02 5.23
C GLU A 203 20.67 -10.35 4.60
N PRO A 204 21.44 -11.15 5.33
CA PRO A 204 21.76 -12.49 4.91
C PRO A 204 20.51 -13.36 4.78
N VAL A 205 20.53 -14.27 3.82
CA VAL A 205 19.47 -15.27 3.62
C VAL A 205 19.43 -16.23 4.79
N GLY A 206 18.27 -16.36 5.44
CA GLY A 206 18.02 -17.31 6.51
C GLY A 206 17.56 -18.68 6.03
N ALA A 207 17.37 -19.61 6.98
CA ALA A 207 16.93 -20.98 6.67
C ALA A 207 15.50 -21.02 6.06
N THR A 208 14.62 -20.13 6.49
CA THR A 208 13.24 -20.05 5.97
C THR A 208 13.26 -19.61 4.51
N GLU A 209 13.99 -18.57 4.18
CA GLU A 209 14.10 -18.02 2.82
C GLU A 209 14.71 -19.07 1.88
N LYS A 210 15.79 -19.75 2.30
CA LYS A 210 16.42 -20.86 1.54
C LYS A 210 15.45 -22.00 1.24
N LYS A 211 14.53 -22.28 2.16
CA LYS A 211 13.59 -23.39 2.01
C LYS A 211 12.40 -23.06 1.10
N TYR A 212 11.94 -21.82 1.12
CA TYR A 212 10.66 -21.45 0.51
C TYR A 212 10.78 -20.49 -0.67
N LEU A 213 11.91 -19.80 -0.85
CA LEU A 213 12.18 -18.94 -2.00
C LEU A 213 13.18 -19.62 -2.94
N ASP A 214 12.95 -19.48 -4.24
CA ASP A 214 13.96 -19.84 -5.25
C ASP A 214 14.94 -18.67 -5.38
N LEU A 215 16.03 -18.71 -4.63
CA LEU A 215 17.02 -17.64 -4.52
C LEU A 215 18.15 -17.77 -5.54
N GLY A 216 18.27 -18.92 -6.23
CA GLY A 216 19.41 -19.17 -7.09
C GLY A 216 20.72 -19.08 -6.30
N GLN A 217 21.58 -18.12 -6.66
CA GLN A 217 22.87 -17.86 -5.99
C GLN A 217 22.81 -16.66 -5.01
N ASP A 218 21.64 -16.06 -4.80
CA ASP A 218 21.50 -14.92 -3.90
C ASP A 218 21.81 -15.32 -2.45
N LEU A 219 22.78 -14.64 -1.83
CA LEU A 219 23.15 -14.82 -0.43
C LEU A 219 22.50 -13.76 0.48
N GLN A 220 21.82 -12.80 -0.12
CA GLN A 220 21.18 -11.67 0.55
C GLN A 220 19.74 -11.51 0.09
N ILE A 221 18.94 -10.85 0.93
CA ILE A 221 17.56 -10.47 0.68
C ILE A 221 17.35 -9.01 1.07
N VAL A 222 16.30 -8.39 0.55
CA VAL A 222 15.79 -7.12 1.08
C VAL A 222 14.78 -7.42 2.18
N SER A 223 15.03 -6.88 3.38
CA SER A 223 14.12 -6.95 4.53
C SER A 223 13.43 -5.60 4.72
N VAL A 224 12.09 -5.60 4.70
CA VAL A 224 11.26 -4.44 5.03
C VAL A 224 10.61 -4.71 6.38
N LYS A 225 11.14 -4.08 7.43
CA LYS A 225 10.62 -4.17 8.79
C LYS A 225 9.60 -3.06 9.02
N SER A 226 8.48 -3.39 9.61
CA SER A 226 7.42 -2.44 9.90
C SER A 226 6.90 -2.60 11.32
N GLN A 227 6.86 -1.51 12.08
CA GLN A 227 6.15 -1.40 13.35
C GLN A 227 4.85 -0.62 13.08
N VAL A 228 3.69 -1.23 13.32
CA VAL A 228 2.40 -0.64 12.98
C VAL A 228 1.64 -0.25 14.24
N PHE A 229 1.05 0.95 14.21
CA PHE A 229 0.42 1.61 15.34
C PHE A 229 -1.04 1.97 15.03
N LEU A 230 -1.86 1.91 16.07
CA LEU A 230 -3.24 2.39 16.08
C LEU A 230 -3.32 3.91 16.26
N GLY A 231 -4.50 4.50 16.09
CA GLY A 231 -4.73 5.92 16.29
C GLY A 231 -4.47 6.41 17.73
N ASP A 232 -4.55 5.51 18.71
CA ASP A 232 -4.16 5.76 20.10
C ASP A 232 -2.66 5.54 20.39
N SER A 233 -1.85 5.36 19.36
CA SER A 233 -0.40 5.12 19.42
C SER A 233 0.03 3.79 20.03
N ARG A 234 -0.86 2.84 20.27
CA ARG A 234 -0.48 1.48 20.66
C ARG A 234 0.09 0.74 19.46
N GLN A 235 1.25 0.14 19.62
CA GLN A 235 1.79 -0.80 18.63
C GLN A 235 1.03 -2.13 18.75
N PHE A 236 0.58 -2.69 17.61
CA PHE A 236 -0.14 -3.97 17.62
C PHE A 236 0.46 -5.00 16.66
N GLN A 237 1.22 -4.55 15.66
CA GLN A 237 1.85 -5.42 14.68
C GLN A 237 3.33 -5.06 14.49
N TYR A 238 4.15 -6.08 14.31
CA TYR A 238 5.48 -6.01 13.72
C TYR A 238 5.55 -6.98 12.56
N THR A 239 6.09 -6.53 11.44
CA THR A 239 6.28 -7.36 10.24
C THR A 239 7.73 -7.27 9.76
N ASP A 240 8.32 -8.41 9.39
CA ASP A 240 9.57 -8.50 8.62
C ASP A 240 9.23 -9.16 7.28
N SER A 241 9.07 -8.34 6.24
CA SER A 241 8.81 -8.80 4.86
C SER A 241 10.13 -8.96 4.13
N ARG A 242 10.48 -10.20 3.80
CA ARG A 242 11.77 -10.60 3.23
C ARG A 242 11.62 -10.90 1.74
N HIS A 243 12.14 -10.01 0.91
CA HIS A 243 11.95 -10.01 -0.53
C HIS A 243 13.17 -10.56 -1.25
N LYS A 244 12.93 -11.39 -2.27
CA LYS A 244 13.95 -11.77 -3.26
C LYS A 244 14.49 -10.51 -3.94
N LEU A 245 15.82 -10.37 -4.08
CA LEU A 245 16.46 -9.18 -4.67
C LEU A 245 15.88 -8.82 -6.03
N SER A 246 15.72 -9.79 -6.91
CA SER A 246 15.20 -9.60 -8.28
C SER A 246 13.71 -9.21 -8.33
N LYS A 247 12.99 -9.27 -7.20
CA LYS A 247 11.54 -8.96 -7.10
C LYS A 247 11.27 -7.75 -6.22
N PHE A 248 12.31 -7.06 -5.72
CA PHE A 248 12.16 -5.86 -4.93
C PHE A 248 12.62 -4.63 -5.70
N ARG A 249 11.74 -3.64 -5.76
CA ARG A 249 12.05 -2.31 -6.27
C ARG A 249 11.41 -1.27 -5.37
N PHE A 250 12.24 -0.38 -4.85
CA PHE A 250 11.78 0.80 -4.12
C PHE A 250 11.80 2.01 -5.05
N VAL A 251 10.67 2.72 -5.12
CA VAL A 251 10.57 3.99 -5.83
C VAL A 251 9.83 4.97 -4.94
N ASP A 252 10.43 6.11 -4.69
CA ASP A 252 9.82 7.22 -3.97
C ASP A 252 9.79 8.47 -4.83
N PHE A 253 8.73 9.26 -4.67
CA PHE A 253 8.58 10.53 -5.34
C PHE A 253 9.03 11.67 -4.43
N ALA A 254 10.21 12.22 -4.69
CA ALA A 254 10.76 13.35 -3.95
C ALA A 254 10.53 14.67 -4.69
N ARG A 255 9.93 15.65 -4.00
CA ARG A 255 9.77 17.01 -4.50
C ARG A 255 10.65 17.98 -3.69
N ARG A 256 11.44 18.79 -4.38
CA ARG A 256 12.19 19.88 -3.73
C ARG A 256 11.22 20.97 -3.30
N LYS A 257 11.18 21.28 -2.01
CA LYS A 257 10.50 22.48 -1.51
C LYS A 257 11.35 23.71 -1.88
N PRO A 258 10.75 24.84 -2.35
CA PRO A 258 11.46 26.10 -2.49
C PRO A 258 12.05 26.52 -1.13
N ASN A 259 13.26 27.12 -1.14
CA ASN A 259 13.88 27.65 0.08
C ASN A 259 12.91 28.62 0.78
N GLY A 260 12.54 28.34 2.02
CA GLY A 260 11.68 29.20 2.86
C GLY A 260 10.32 28.60 3.27
N ALA A 261 9.97 27.39 2.82
CA ALA A 261 8.80 26.68 3.34
C ALA A 261 9.28 25.57 4.29
N ILE A 262 9.29 25.86 5.60
CA ILE A 262 9.37 24.88 6.69
C ILE A 262 7.94 24.44 7.00
#